data_07d8d29f22ea98f8183d60dc6c711a80
#
_entry.id   07d8d29f22ea98f8183d60dc6c711a80
#
_cell.length_a   1.000
_cell.length_b   1.000
_cell.length_c   1.000
_cell.angle_alpha   90.00
_cell.angle_beta   90.00
_cell.angle_gamma   90.00
#
_symmetry.space_group_name_H-M   'P 1'
#
loop_
_entity.id
_entity.type
_entity.pdbx_description
1 polymer ?
#
loop_
_entity_poly.entity_id
_entity_poly.type
_entity_poly.pdbx_seq_one_letter_code
_entity_poly.pdbx_strand_id
1 'polypeptide(L)'
;MSTGSQVWRRGVPGGGDRPPRIRGETRHMMSDDTTRGQQGSAEAPKLTLNDKAHSVIPQIGFGTFQIPPEDTQRAVEEALEIGYRHIDTAAAYYNEKEVGDALKATGMAGKVWVTTKLRNCDQGYDSTMIAFDRSRSNLGVDVVDMYLIHWPFAAAGFFKETWRALLKLRDEGAVRVPGVSNFLPQHLRALIEDSGETPAVNQIEVHPRFNQPGNRAFCAANGVAVEAYSPLGHGKDIESEPVVAAAKAHDVTPAQVVLRWHTQEGRIIIPKSKHVERMRVNLASSDFDLTSAELAAIDALDDPHDNVSADPATFMHSQSWADQHVRGNI
;
A
#
# COMPACT_ATOMS: atom_id res chain seq x y z
N MET A 1 -18.42 10.43 -66.68
CA MET A 1 -18.26 11.78 -67.27
C MET A 1 -17.11 12.38 -66.47
N SER A 2 -15.90 12.24 -66.98
CA SER A 2 -15.18 13.12 -67.87
C SER A 2 -14.64 14.35 -67.08
N THR A 3 -13.33 14.27 -66.88
CA THR A 3 -12.18 15.00 -67.45
C THR A 3 -11.93 16.32 -66.68
N GLY A 4 -10.74 16.75 -66.40
CA GLY A 4 -9.43 16.56 -66.95
C GLY A 4 -8.40 17.47 -66.27
N SER A 5 -7.24 16.99 -66.35
CA SER A 5 -5.87 17.47 -66.24
C SER A 5 -5.53 18.85 -66.81
N GLN A 6 -4.48 19.49 -66.29
CA GLN A 6 -3.27 20.02 -66.99
C GLN A 6 -2.39 20.76 -65.98
N VAL A 7 -1.21 20.39 -65.67
CA VAL A 7 0.19 20.49 -66.18
C VAL A 7 0.51 21.80 -66.90
N TRP A 8 1.43 22.62 -66.39
CA TRP A 8 2.48 23.34 -67.13
C TRP A 8 3.80 23.51 -66.36
N ARG A 9 4.86 23.35 -67.09
CA ARG A 9 6.30 23.28 -66.71
C ARG A 9 7.03 24.59 -66.88
N ARG A 10 8.17 24.63 -66.21
CA ARG A 10 9.51 25.20 -66.59
C ARG A 10 9.82 26.66 -66.28
N GLY A 11 11.05 26.82 -65.80
CA GLY A 11 11.92 27.97 -66.04
C GLY A 11 13.05 28.14 -65.00
N VAL A 12 14.23 27.61 -65.29
CA VAL A 12 15.53 28.00 -64.68
C VAL A 12 16.24 28.80 -65.79
N PRO A 13 17.14 29.77 -65.61
CA PRO A 13 18.46 29.63 -64.96
C PRO A 13 19.17 30.88 -64.37
N GLY A 14 20.30 30.62 -63.70
CA GLY A 14 21.51 31.37 -63.74
C GLY A 14 21.73 32.41 -62.62
N GLY A 15 22.82 32.45 -61.93
CA GLY A 15 24.17 32.34 -62.12
C GLY A 15 24.92 33.38 -61.21
N GLY A 16 26.01 33.00 -60.59
CA GLY A 16 27.15 33.91 -60.28
C GLY A 16 27.15 34.52 -58.85
N ASP A 17 28.01 34.23 -57.99
CA ASP A 17 29.38 34.59 -57.69
C ASP A 17 29.78 34.27 -56.24
N ARG A 18 30.86 33.55 -56.06
CA ARG A 18 31.63 33.56 -54.81
C ARG A 18 32.71 34.57 -54.87
N PRO A 19 33.17 35.22 -53.78
CA PRO A 19 34.16 34.73 -52.82
C PRO A 19 34.15 35.49 -51.46
N PRO A 20 35.18 35.40 -50.54
CA PRO A 20 36.07 34.31 -50.18
C PRO A 20 36.04 33.92 -48.64
N ARG A 21 36.73 32.84 -48.32
CA ARG A 21 36.97 32.32 -46.95
C ARG A 21 37.83 33.28 -46.12
N ILE A 22 37.46 33.48 -44.85
CA ILE A 22 38.36 33.81 -43.75
C ILE A 22 38.29 32.71 -42.67
N ARG A 23 39.50 32.18 -42.37
CA ARG A 23 39.75 31.24 -41.27
C ARG A 23 39.64 31.96 -39.93
N GLY A 24 38.99 31.33 -38.97
CA GLY A 24 39.04 31.71 -37.56
C GLY A 24 38.63 30.51 -36.75
N GLU A 25 39.61 29.70 -36.30
CA GLU A 25 39.42 28.61 -35.37
C GLU A 25 39.03 29.17 -34.01
N THR A 26 37.88 28.77 -33.48
CA THR A 26 37.68 28.66 -32.02
C THR A 26 36.80 27.43 -31.76
N ARG A 27 37.47 26.37 -31.34
CA ARG A 27 36.84 25.19 -30.75
C ARG A 27 36.06 25.64 -29.51
N HIS A 28 34.74 25.64 -29.55
CA HIS A 28 33.95 25.52 -28.37
C HIS A 28 33.60 24.03 -28.22
N MET A 29 34.24 23.40 -27.25
CA MET A 29 33.81 22.11 -26.70
C MET A 29 32.40 22.29 -26.15
N MET A 30 31.41 21.80 -26.84
CA MET A 30 30.14 21.45 -26.23
C MET A 30 30.41 20.20 -25.39
N SER A 31 30.51 20.39 -24.11
CA SER A 31 30.37 19.29 -23.12
C SER A 31 28.93 18.80 -23.20
N ASP A 32 28.76 17.58 -23.72
CA ASP A 32 27.58 16.80 -23.51
C ASP A 32 27.46 16.49 -22.00
N ASP A 33 26.74 17.35 -21.30
CA ASP A 33 26.33 17.11 -19.91
C ASP A 33 25.03 16.34 -19.93
N THR A 34 25.11 15.06 -20.33
CA THR A 34 24.07 14.06 -20.10
C THR A 34 24.27 13.41 -18.75
N THR A 35 24.34 14.17 -17.68
CA THR A 35 24.07 13.71 -16.34
C THR A 35 22.57 13.89 -16.06
N ARG A 36 21.75 13.06 -16.70
CA ARG A 36 20.46 12.68 -16.10
C ARG A 36 20.81 11.94 -14.82
N GLY A 37 20.70 12.67 -13.72
CA GLY A 37 20.87 12.11 -12.38
C GLY A 37 20.03 10.84 -12.25
N GLN A 38 20.69 9.76 -11.88
CA GLN A 38 20.05 8.64 -11.23
C GLN A 38 19.35 9.24 -9.99
N GLN A 39 18.04 9.48 -10.11
CA GLN A 39 17.20 9.68 -8.94
C GLN A 39 17.30 8.39 -8.16
N GLY A 40 18.13 8.40 -7.11
CA GLY A 40 18.13 7.35 -6.10
C GLY A 40 16.69 7.23 -5.63
N SER A 41 16.13 6.03 -5.65
CA SER A 41 14.82 5.76 -5.09
C SER A 41 14.88 6.16 -3.61
N ALA A 42 14.17 7.23 -3.25
CA ALA A 42 14.03 7.59 -1.85
C ALA A 42 13.49 6.38 -1.10
N GLU A 43 14.15 5.98 -0.02
CA GLU A 43 13.68 4.88 0.82
C GLU A 43 12.35 5.32 1.45
N ALA A 44 11.32 4.44 1.43
CA ALA A 44 10.04 4.73 2.04
C ALA A 44 10.23 5.19 3.50
N PRO A 45 9.47 6.20 3.98
CA PRO A 45 9.54 6.63 5.36
C PRO A 45 9.22 5.44 6.29
N LYS A 46 9.77 5.49 7.51
CA LYS A 46 9.65 4.41 8.50
C LYS A 46 8.93 4.92 9.74
N LEU A 47 8.14 4.04 10.35
CA LEU A 47 7.45 4.28 11.61
C LEU A 47 7.97 3.31 12.66
N THR A 48 8.24 3.82 13.88
CA THR A 48 8.51 2.98 15.05
C THR A 48 7.19 2.62 15.73
N LEU A 49 6.93 1.33 15.87
CA LEU A 49 5.72 0.82 16.53
C LEU A 49 5.90 0.85 18.07
N ASN A 50 4.78 0.94 18.76
CA ASN A 50 4.75 0.87 20.21
C ASN A 50 4.59 -0.59 20.70
N ASP A 51 5.41 -1.50 20.15
CA ASP A 51 5.54 -2.87 20.62
C ASP A 51 6.76 -3.02 21.58
N LYS A 52 6.89 -4.17 22.24
CA LYS A 52 7.98 -4.42 23.21
C LYS A 52 9.38 -4.27 22.60
N ALA A 53 9.52 -4.48 21.31
CA ALA A 53 10.79 -4.42 20.59
C ALA A 53 11.02 -3.07 19.89
N HIS A 54 10.05 -2.14 19.94
CA HIS A 54 10.06 -0.89 19.18
C HIS A 54 10.38 -1.14 17.69
N SER A 55 9.66 -2.09 17.12
CA SER A 55 9.86 -2.53 15.74
C SER A 55 9.68 -1.38 14.76
N VAL A 56 10.49 -1.37 13.70
CA VAL A 56 10.46 -0.31 12.68
C VAL A 56 9.87 -0.87 11.41
N ILE A 57 8.74 -0.31 10.96
CA ILE A 57 8.01 -0.73 9.75
C ILE A 57 8.09 0.36 8.67
N PRO A 58 8.30 0.00 7.37
CA PRO A 58 8.12 0.96 6.28
C PRO A 58 6.66 1.44 6.22
N GLN A 59 6.46 2.76 6.20
CA GLN A 59 5.11 3.35 6.16
C GLN A 59 4.36 3.10 4.86
N ILE A 60 5.08 2.80 3.75
CA ILE A 60 4.48 2.51 2.46
C ILE A 60 4.72 1.04 2.14
N GLY A 61 3.68 0.25 2.24
CA GLY A 61 3.67 -1.16 1.88
C GLY A 61 2.98 -1.41 0.52
N PHE A 62 3.13 -2.63 0.02
CA PHE A 62 2.46 -3.13 -1.17
C PHE A 62 1.37 -4.13 -0.78
N GLY A 63 0.11 -3.79 -1.02
CA GLY A 63 -1.04 -4.66 -0.76
C GLY A 63 -1.28 -5.66 -1.90
N THR A 64 -1.66 -6.90 -1.54
CA THR A 64 -1.95 -7.96 -2.53
C THR A 64 -3.44 -8.32 -2.62
N PHE A 65 -4.31 -7.63 -1.90
CA PHE A 65 -5.76 -7.87 -1.96
C PHE A 65 -6.30 -7.73 -3.38
N GLN A 66 -7.11 -8.71 -3.83
CA GLN A 66 -7.67 -8.76 -5.19
C GLN A 66 -6.62 -8.82 -6.32
N ILE A 67 -5.39 -9.23 -6.05
CA ILE A 67 -4.48 -9.68 -7.08
C ILE A 67 -4.69 -11.21 -7.19
N PRO A 68 -5.11 -11.72 -8.35
CA PRO A 68 -5.32 -13.16 -8.49
C PRO A 68 -3.99 -13.90 -8.38
N PRO A 69 -3.97 -15.17 -7.93
CA PRO A 69 -2.75 -15.94 -7.71
C PRO A 69 -1.80 -15.91 -8.92
N GLU A 70 -2.32 -16.08 -10.14
CA GLU A 70 -1.53 -16.08 -11.38
C GLU A 70 -0.76 -14.79 -11.67
N ASP A 71 -1.22 -13.66 -11.12
CA ASP A 71 -0.57 -12.35 -11.26
C ASP A 71 0.29 -11.98 -10.04
N THR A 72 0.06 -12.62 -8.88
CA THR A 72 0.59 -12.14 -7.59
C THR A 72 2.11 -12.23 -7.52
N GLN A 73 2.71 -13.36 -7.93
CA GLN A 73 4.17 -13.50 -7.90
C GLN A 73 4.82 -12.37 -8.68
N ARG A 74 4.43 -12.17 -9.95
CA ARG A 74 4.98 -11.11 -10.79
C ARG A 74 4.79 -9.71 -10.19
N ALA A 75 3.61 -9.40 -9.67
CA ALA A 75 3.33 -8.08 -9.09
C ALA A 75 4.19 -7.80 -7.85
N VAL A 76 4.44 -8.81 -7.01
CA VAL A 76 5.32 -8.68 -5.84
C VAL A 76 6.78 -8.55 -6.25
N GLU A 77 7.26 -9.32 -7.23
CA GLU A 77 8.62 -9.18 -7.77
C GLU A 77 8.85 -7.75 -8.30
N GLU A 78 7.93 -7.23 -9.13
CA GLU A 78 7.97 -5.86 -9.65
C GLU A 78 7.97 -4.81 -8.52
N ALA A 79 7.15 -4.98 -7.48
CA ALA A 79 7.13 -4.09 -6.32
C ALA A 79 8.46 -4.10 -5.56
N LEU A 80 9.06 -5.28 -5.35
CA LEU A 80 10.36 -5.42 -4.68
C LEU A 80 11.51 -4.80 -5.49
N GLU A 81 11.50 -4.95 -6.82
CA GLU A 81 12.45 -4.31 -7.74
C GLU A 81 12.36 -2.78 -7.70
N ILE A 82 11.14 -2.24 -7.61
CA ILE A 82 10.89 -0.80 -7.48
C ILE A 82 11.44 -0.23 -6.17
N GLY A 83 11.48 -1.04 -5.10
CA GLY A 83 11.99 -0.61 -3.81
C GLY A 83 11.02 -0.79 -2.64
N TYR A 84 9.85 -1.41 -2.82
CA TYR A 84 9.00 -1.75 -1.68
C TYR A 84 9.72 -2.71 -0.72
N ARG A 85 9.57 -2.46 0.58
CA ARG A 85 10.16 -3.27 1.65
C ARG A 85 9.15 -3.69 2.71
N HIS A 86 7.87 -3.56 2.39
CA HIS A 86 6.74 -4.04 3.17
C HIS A 86 5.70 -4.63 2.20
N ILE A 87 5.36 -5.91 2.39
CA ILE A 87 4.37 -6.65 1.62
C ILE A 87 3.23 -7.05 2.56
N ASP A 88 1.99 -6.68 2.20
CA ASP A 88 0.78 -7.04 2.92
C ASP A 88 -0.04 -8.06 2.12
N THR A 89 -0.31 -9.20 2.74
CA THR A 89 -1.20 -10.24 2.24
C THR A 89 -2.15 -10.74 3.33
N ALA A 90 -2.89 -11.80 3.07
CA ALA A 90 -3.73 -12.50 4.05
C ALA A 90 -4.04 -13.93 3.60
N ALA A 91 -4.23 -14.84 4.54
CA ALA A 91 -4.67 -16.21 4.23
C ALA A 91 -6.00 -16.25 3.45
N ALA A 92 -6.86 -15.25 3.67
CA ALA A 92 -8.14 -15.10 2.95
C ALA A 92 -8.00 -14.63 1.49
N TYR A 93 -6.81 -14.18 1.06
CA TYR A 93 -6.59 -13.76 -0.33
C TYR A 93 -6.17 -14.92 -1.23
N TYR A 94 -5.82 -16.07 -0.64
CA TYR A 94 -5.41 -17.30 -1.33
C TYR A 94 -4.22 -17.12 -2.28
N ASN A 95 -3.35 -16.15 -1.97
CA ASN A 95 -2.16 -15.83 -2.75
C ASN A 95 -0.87 -15.73 -1.90
N GLU A 96 -0.90 -16.22 -0.65
CA GLU A 96 0.29 -16.24 0.22
C GLU A 96 1.45 -17.04 -0.39
N LYS A 97 1.14 -18.14 -1.09
CA LYS A 97 2.15 -18.98 -1.73
C LYS A 97 2.89 -18.22 -2.82
N GLU A 98 2.19 -17.48 -3.65
CA GLU A 98 2.76 -16.68 -4.73
C GLU A 98 3.56 -15.50 -4.19
N VAL A 99 3.17 -14.91 -3.04
CA VAL A 99 4.00 -13.95 -2.30
C VAL A 99 5.31 -14.62 -1.84
N GLY A 100 5.23 -15.81 -1.26
CA GLY A 100 6.40 -16.60 -0.86
C GLY A 100 7.32 -16.95 -2.02
N ASP A 101 6.75 -17.37 -3.16
CA ASP A 101 7.50 -17.67 -4.38
C ASP A 101 8.25 -16.41 -4.89
N ALA A 102 7.62 -15.23 -4.85
CA ALA A 102 8.26 -13.95 -5.19
C ALA A 102 9.39 -13.59 -4.24
N LEU A 103 9.21 -13.73 -2.93
CA LEU A 103 10.23 -13.48 -1.91
C LEU A 103 11.46 -14.38 -2.12
N LYS A 104 11.22 -15.64 -2.47
CA LYS A 104 12.27 -16.61 -2.78
C LYS A 104 12.99 -16.28 -4.08
N ALA A 105 12.26 -16.01 -5.16
CA ALA A 105 12.80 -15.70 -6.48
C ALA A 105 13.70 -14.46 -6.46
N THR A 106 13.31 -13.42 -5.70
CA THR A 106 14.06 -12.18 -5.55
C THR A 106 15.16 -12.24 -4.47
N GLY A 107 15.23 -13.31 -3.68
CA GLY A 107 16.14 -13.41 -2.55
C GLY A 107 15.84 -12.42 -1.41
N MET A 108 14.57 -11.98 -1.30
CA MET A 108 14.14 -10.99 -0.32
C MET A 108 13.46 -11.57 0.92
N ALA A 109 13.33 -12.90 1.02
CA ALA A 109 12.86 -13.56 2.25
C ALA A 109 13.72 -13.16 3.45
N GLY A 110 13.10 -12.74 4.55
CA GLY A 110 13.76 -12.23 5.76
C GLY A 110 14.43 -10.85 5.64
N LYS A 111 14.29 -10.16 4.49
CA LYS A 111 14.87 -8.83 4.24
C LYS A 111 13.81 -7.74 4.04
N VAL A 112 12.56 -8.12 3.95
CA VAL A 112 11.41 -7.21 3.84
C VAL A 112 10.42 -7.53 4.95
N TRP A 113 9.64 -6.54 5.33
CA TRP A 113 8.53 -6.70 6.26
C TRP A 113 7.39 -7.44 5.58
N VAL A 114 6.95 -8.56 6.15
CA VAL A 114 5.85 -9.37 5.64
C VAL A 114 4.70 -9.37 6.64
N THR A 115 3.55 -8.88 6.20
CA THR A 115 2.30 -8.91 6.94
C THR A 115 1.37 -9.95 6.34
N THR A 116 0.79 -10.81 7.19
CA THR A 116 -0.36 -11.64 6.81
C THR A 116 -1.42 -11.66 7.90
N LYS A 117 -2.59 -12.24 7.61
CA LYS A 117 -3.78 -12.15 8.46
C LYS A 117 -4.49 -13.48 8.59
N LEU A 118 -4.95 -13.78 9.81
CA LEU A 118 -5.74 -14.96 10.14
C LEU A 118 -7.18 -14.82 9.64
N ARG A 119 -7.69 -15.81 8.92
CA ARG A 119 -9.10 -15.85 8.48
C ARG A 119 -10.05 -15.99 9.66
N ASN A 120 -11.28 -15.51 9.50
CA ASN A 120 -12.31 -15.59 10.54
C ASN A 120 -12.65 -17.05 10.91
N CYS A 121 -12.68 -17.96 9.92
CA CYS A 121 -12.96 -19.39 10.17
C CYS A 121 -11.84 -20.13 10.91
N ASP A 122 -10.67 -19.54 11.03
CA ASP A 122 -9.51 -20.11 11.72
C ASP A 122 -9.30 -19.48 13.12
N GLN A 123 -10.23 -18.65 13.61
CA GLN A 123 -10.18 -18.08 14.96
C GLN A 123 -10.35 -19.13 16.06
N GLY A 124 -9.82 -18.86 17.24
CA GLY A 124 -9.66 -19.76 18.38
C GLY A 124 -8.19 -20.06 18.64
N TYR A 125 -7.81 -20.53 19.82
CA TYR A 125 -6.40 -20.69 20.17
C TYR A 125 -5.70 -21.76 19.31
N ASP A 126 -6.15 -23.01 19.36
CA ASP A 126 -5.50 -24.13 18.65
C ASP A 126 -5.61 -24.00 17.13
N SER A 127 -6.76 -23.55 16.63
CA SER A 127 -6.99 -23.31 15.19
C SER A 127 -6.08 -22.21 14.65
N THR A 128 -5.82 -21.17 15.44
CA THR A 128 -4.87 -20.10 15.09
C THR A 128 -3.44 -20.63 14.95
N MET A 129 -2.98 -21.48 15.86
CA MET A 129 -1.65 -22.09 15.79
C MET A 129 -1.46 -22.90 14.50
N ILE A 130 -2.45 -23.73 14.17
CA ILE A 130 -2.45 -24.53 12.93
C ILE A 130 -2.48 -23.63 11.67
N ALA A 131 -3.32 -22.61 11.67
CA ALA A 131 -3.45 -21.68 10.56
C ALA A 131 -2.18 -20.85 10.34
N PHE A 132 -1.51 -20.45 11.42
CA PHE A 132 -0.23 -19.75 11.37
C PHE A 132 0.85 -20.60 10.70
N ASP A 133 1.00 -21.87 11.08
CA ASP A 133 1.99 -22.75 10.46
C ASP A 133 1.76 -22.92 8.97
N ARG A 134 0.50 -22.95 8.52
CA ARG A 134 0.15 -22.97 7.10
C ARG A 134 0.55 -21.67 6.39
N SER A 135 0.22 -20.51 6.95
CA SER A 135 0.60 -19.20 6.39
C SER A 135 2.11 -19.04 6.31
N ARG A 136 2.83 -19.38 7.39
CA ARG A 136 4.30 -19.36 7.44
C ARG A 136 4.94 -20.26 6.37
N SER A 137 4.38 -21.46 6.20
CA SER A 137 4.83 -22.40 5.16
C SER A 137 4.57 -21.87 3.75
N ASN A 138 3.40 -21.30 3.48
CA ASN A 138 3.06 -20.68 2.18
C ASN A 138 4.01 -19.53 1.86
N LEU A 139 4.28 -18.66 2.81
CA LEU A 139 5.16 -17.50 2.67
C LEU A 139 6.65 -17.89 2.58
N GLY A 140 7.02 -19.10 3.03
CA GLY A 140 8.40 -19.57 3.01
C GLY A 140 9.33 -18.73 3.89
N VAL A 141 8.84 -18.23 5.03
CA VAL A 141 9.61 -17.42 5.99
C VAL A 141 9.72 -18.12 7.34
N ASP A 142 10.81 -17.89 8.07
CA ASP A 142 10.99 -18.44 9.42
C ASP A 142 10.18 -17.63 10.45
N VAL A 143 10.11 -16.33 10.28
CA VAL A 143 9.40 -15.38 11.14
C VAL A 143 8.47 -14.53 10.28
N VAL A 144 7.21 -14.40 10.70
CA VAL A 144 6.26 -13.44 10.12
C VAL A 144 6.43 -12.11 10.85
N ASP A 145 6.71 -11.02 10.13
CA ASP A 145 6.95 -9.72 10.76
C ASP A 145 5.69 -9.16 11.43
N MET A 146 4.53 -9.28 10.79
CA MET A 146 3.26 -8.87 11.40
C MET A 146 2.15 -9.88 11.09
N TYR A 147 1.50 -10.38 12.16
CA TYR A 147 0.37 -11.29 12.04
C TYR A 147 -0.87 -10.66 12.65
N LEU A 148 -1.95 -10.52 11.85
CA LEU A 148 -3.15 -9.80 12.25
C LEU A 148 -4.36 -10.74 12.40
N ILE A 149 -5.21 -10.49 13.39
CA ILE A 149 -6.59 -10.97 13.34
C ILE A 149 -7.30 -10.16 12.26
N HIS A 150 -7.80 -10.81 11.19
CA HIS A 150 -8.31 -10.10 10.01
C HIS A 150 -9.56 -9.28 10.29
N TRP A 151 -10.50 -9.81 11.09
CA TRP A 151 -11.70 -9.12 11.56
C TRP A 151 -11.99 -9.54 13.00
N PRO A 152 -12.64 -8.71 13.81
CA PRO A 152 -13.03 -9.10 15.16
C PRO A 152 -13.98 -10.30 15.16
N PHE A 153 -14.84 -10.43 14.14
CA PHE A 153 -15.85 -11.49 14.01
C PHE A 153 -16.55 -11.71 15.36
N ALA A 154 -16.99 -10.61 15.97
CA ALA A 154 -17.34 -10.50 17.38
C ALA A 154 -18.46 -11.45 17.79
N ALA A 155 -19.41 -11.74 16.89
CA ALA A 155 -20.51 -12.68 17.17
C ALA A 155 -20.05 -14.13 17.37
N ALA A 156 -18.89 -14.51 16.83
CA ALA A 156 -18.31 -15.83 17.08
C ALA A 156 -17.63 -15.93 18.45
N GLY A 157 -17.20 -14.80 19.03
CA GLY A 157 -16.65 -14.71 20.37
C GLY A 157 -15.18 -15.14 20.54
N PHE A 158 -14.50 -15.56 19.47
CA PHE A 158 -13.17 -16.18 19.55
C PHE A 158 -11.98 -15.20 19.49
N PHE A 159 -12.17 -13.93 19.20
CA PHE A 159 -11.04 -13.01 18.97
C PHE A 159 -10.11 -12.84 20.20
N LYS A 160 -10.62 -13.03 21.43
CA LYS A 160 -9.78 -12.98 22.64
C LYS A 160 -8.86 -14.21 22.76
N GLU A 161 -9.37 -15.39 22.48
CA GLU A 161 -8.55 -16.62 22.45
C GLU A 161 -7.55 -16.58 21.31
N THR A 162 -7.97 -16.09 20.15
CA THR A 162 -7.12 -15.85 19.00
C THR A 162 -5.98 -14.89 19.34
N TRP A 163 -6.29 -13.80 20.06
CA TRP A 163 -5.27 -12.85 20.50
C TRP A 163 -4.23 -13.49 21.41
N ARG A 164 -4.65 -14.33 22.36
CA ARG A 164 -3.72 -15.09 23.22
C ARG A 164 -2.81 -16.02 22.41
N ALA A 165 -3.30 -16.63 21.34
CA ALA A 165 -2.47 -17.41 20.42
C ALA A 165 -1.45 -16.54 19.68
N LEU A 166 -1.82 -15.34 19.21
CA LEU A 166 -0.88 -14.41 18.58
C LEU A 166 0.21 -13.95 19.57
N LEU A 167 -0.15 -13.67 20.81
CA LEU A 167 0.81 -13.34 21.87
C LEU A 167 1.78 -14.49 22.13
N LYS A 168 1.29 -15.74 22.16
CA LYS A 168 2.11 -16.94 22.29
C LYS A 168 3.09 -17.09 21.14
N LEU A 169 2.65 -16.91 19.88
CA LEU A 169 3.50 -16.95 18.70
C LEU A 169 4.59 -15.86 18.74
N ARG A 170 4.28 -14.68 19.25
CA ARG A 170 5.28 -13.62 19.50
C ARG A 170 6.31 -14.07 20.54
N ASP A 171 5.86 -14.60 21.67
CA ASP A 171 6.74 -15.01 22.77
C ASP A 171 7.65 -16.19 22.37
N GLU A 172 7.25 -16.99 21.39
CA GLU A 172 8.04 -18.04 20.75
C GLU A 172 8.98 -17.52 19.65
N GLY A 173 8.86 -16.24 19.28
CA GLY A 173 9.66 -15.61 18.22
C GLY A 173 9.23 -15.97 16.81
N ALA A 174 8.07 -16.61 16.63
CA ALA A 174 7.54 -16.97 15.32
C ALA A 174 6.82 -15.78 14.63
N VAL A 175 6.27 -14.87 15.43
CA VAL A 175 5.70 -13.59 15.01
C VAL A 175 6.48 -12.47 15.68
N ARG A 176 6.86 -11.43 14.91
CA ARG A 176 7.54 -10.27 15.49
C ARG A 176 6.52 -9.35 16.14
N VAL A 177 5.49 -8.93 15.41
CA VAL A 177 4.47 -7.98 15.85
C VAL A 177 3.06 -8.58 15.70
N PRO A 178 2.38 -8.92 16.80
CA PRO A 178 0.96 -9.24 16.77
C PRO A 178 0.14 -7.96 16.63
N GLY A 179 -0.90 -8.01 15.81
CA GLY A 179 -1.82 -6.90 15.61
C GLY A 179 -3.22 -7.36 15.24
N VAL A 180 -4.05 -6.40 14.92
CA VAL A 180 -5.46 -6.65 14.57
C VAL A 180 -5.85 -5.86 13.32
N SER A 181 -6.96 -6.25 12.70
CA SER A 181 -7.53 -5.53 11.57
C SER A 181 -9.04 -5.41 11.74
N ASN A 182 -9.60 -4.26 11.35
CA ASN A 182 -11.04 -3.95 11.44
C ASN A 182 -11.59 -3.90 12.88
N PHE A 183 -10.75 -3.67 13.87
CA PHE A 183 -11.20 -3.55 15.25
C PHE A 183 -11.73 -2.14 15.53
N LEU A 184 -12.94 -2.08 16.08
CA LEU A 184 -13.53 -0.86 16.59
C LEU A 184 -13.05 -0.60 18.04
N PRO A 185 -13.21 0.62 18.59
CA PRO A 185 -12.78 0.95 19.96
C PRO A 185 -13.26 -0.03 21.04
N GLN A 186 -14.49 -0.54 20.94
CA GLN A 186 -14.99 -1.53 21.88
C GLN A 186 -14.27 -2.88 21.80
N HIS A 187 -13.88 -3.31 20.60
CA HIS A 187 -13.13 -4.56 20.40
C HIS A 187 -11.71 -4.44 20.94
N LEU A 188 -11.02 -3.32 20.66
CA LEU A 188 -9.68 -3.03 21.18
C LEU A 188 -9.69 -2.97 22.71
N ARG A 189 -10.66 -2.25 23.30
CA ARG A 189 -10.82 -2.20 24.76
C ARG A 189 -10.99 -3.60 25.36
N ALA A 190 -11.86 -4.42 24.77
CA ALA A 190 -12.10 -5.77 25.25
C ALA A 190 -10.85 -6.67 25.17
N LEU A 191 -9.95 -6.48 24.18
CA LEU A 191 -8.67 -7.18 24.11
C LEU A 191 -7.70 -6.71 25.19
N ILE A 192 -7.56 -5.39 25.35
CA ILE A 192 -6.64 -4.78 26.32
C ILE A 192 -7.04 -5.15 27.74
N GLU A 193 -8.33 -5.06 28.07
CA GLU A 193 -8.85 -5.45 29.40
C GLU A 193 -8.67 -6.94 29.70
N ASP A 194 -8.83 -7.82 28.67
CA ASP A 194 -8.71 -9.27 28.84
C ASP A 194 -7.26 -9.75 29.00
N SER A 195 -6.34 -9.16 28.23
CA SER A 195 -4.96 -9.64 28.14
C SER A 195 -3.93 -8.78 28.86
N GLY A 196 -4.24 -7.51 29.13
CA GLY A 196 -3.28 -6.52 29.58
C GLY A 196 -2.27 -6.08 28.49
N GLU A 197 -2.42 -6.58 27.26
CA GLU A 197 -1.52 -6.30 26.13
C GLU A 197 -2.26 -5.50 25.06
N THR A 198 -1.63 -4.44 24.57
CA THR A 198 -2.18 -3.57 23.52
C THR A 198 -1.68 -4.04 22.15
N PRO A 199 -2.55 -4.22 21.12
CA PRO A 199 -2.10 -4.46 19.77
C PRO A 199 -1.22 -3.31 19.26
N ALA A 200 -0.10 -3.65 18.62
CA ALA A 200 0.80 -2.62 18.09
C ALA A 200 0.21 -1.88 16.88
N VAL A 201 -0.62 -2.58 16.10
CA VAL A 201 -1.24 -2.08 14.86
C VAL A 201 -2.71 -2.47 14.82
N ASN A 202 -3.54 -1.54 14.35
CA ASN A 202 -4.91 -1.81 13.88
C ASN A 202 -4.99 -1.41 12.40
N GLN A 203 -5.09 -2.40 11.51
CA GLN A 203 -5.25 -2.17 10.08
C GLN A 203 -6.73 -1.95 9.76
N ILE A 204 -7.10 -0.75 9.35
CA ILE A 204 -8.50 -0.35 9.12
C ILE A 204 -8.67 0.37 7.79
N GLU A 205 -9.90 0.41 7.28
CA GLU A 205 -10.22 1.30 6.17
C GLU A 205 -10.04 2.74 6.61
N VAL A 206 -9.16 3.47 5.92
CA VAL A 206 -9.07 4.93 6.07
C VAL A 206 -8.78 5.52 4.71
N HIS A 207 -9.56 6.51 4.32
CA HIS A 207 -9.32 7.34 3.16
C HIS A 207 -10.00 8.70 3.40
N PRO A 208 -9.73 9.76 2.61
CA PRO A 208 -10.25 11.10 2.87
C PRO A 208 -11.75 11.17 3.11
N ARG A 209 -12.55 10.44 2.33
CA ARG A 209 -14.01 10.43 2.47
C ARG A 209 -14.52 9.48 3.55
N PHE A 210 -13.68 8.65 4.13
CA PHE A 210 -14.00 7.80 5.27
C PHE A 210 -12.81 7.77 6.24
N ASN A 211 -12.71 8.83 7.03
CA ASN A 211 -11.53 9.14 7.83
C ASN A 211 -11.50 8.46 9.21
N GLN A 212 -12.62 7.97 9.70
CA GLN A 212 -12.77 7.28 10.99
C GLN A 212 -12.14 8.04 12.19
N PRO A 213 -12.43 9.33 12.43
CA PRO A 213 -11.71 10.12 13.43
C PRO A 213 -11.82 9.54 14.84
N GLY A 214 -12.97 8.96 15.22
CA GLY A 214 -13.18 8.34 16.53
C GLY A 214 -12.33 7.09 16.75
N ASN A 215 -12.20 6.21 15.74
CA ASN A 215 -11.38 5.01 15.81
C ASN A 215 -9.88 5.38 15.84
N ARG A 216 -9.46 6.31 15.00
CA ARG A 216 -8.07 6.82 14.97
C ARG A 216 -7.68 7.47 16.29
N ALA A 217 -8.56 8.30 16.86
CA ALA A 217 -8.31 8.93 18.18
C ALA A 217 -8.17 7.88 19.29
N PHE A 218 -8.99 6.83 19.29
CA PHE A 218 -8.84 5.74 20.26
C PHE A 218 -7.53 4.99 20.06
N CYS A 219 -7.14 4.68 18.83
CA CYS A 219 -5.86 4.05 18.54
C CYS A 219 -4.70 4.90 19.04
N ALA A 220 -4.67 6.20 18.73
CA ALA A 220 -3.63 7.11 19.17
C ALA A 220 -3.52 7.22 20.70
N ALA A 221 -4.66 7.31 21.40
CA ALA A 221 -4.68 7.38 22.87
C ALA A 221 -4.14 6.11 23.57
N ASN A 222 -4.13 4.98 22.87
CA ASN A 222 -3.65 3.69 23.38
C ASN A 222 -2.30 3.26 22.75
N GLY A 223 -1.66 4.12 21.97
CA GLY A 223 -0.38 3.81 21.32
C GLY A 223 -0.47 2.74 20.20
N VAL A 224 -1.65 2.55 19.62
CA VAL A 224 -1.91 1.64 18.51
C VAL A 224 -1.66 2.38 17.19
N ALA A 225 -0.73 1.91 16.38
CA ALA A 225 -0.51 2.48 15.05
C ALA A 225 -1.68 2.12 14.11
N VAL A 226 -2.06 3.07 13.26
CA VAL A 226 -3.08 2.84 12.23
C VAL A 226 -2.41 2.49 10.91
N GLU A 227 -2.77 1.35 10.33
CA GLU A 227 -2.43 0.99 8.98
C GLU A 227 -3.69 1.08 8.10
N ALA A 228 -3.63 1.92 7.06
CA ALA A 228 -4.76 2.20 6.21
C ALA A 228 -4.80 1.27 5.00
N TYR A 229 -5.84 0.44 4.90
CA TYR A 229 -6.16 -0.25 3.67
C TYR A 229 -7.16 0.57 2.82
N SER A 230 -7.26 0.26 1.52
CA SER A 230 -8.01 1.06 0.53
C SER A 230 -7.72 2.57 0.63
N PRO A 231 -6.44 3.00 0.77
CA PRO A 231 -6.09 4.37 1.13
C PRO A 231 -6.54 5.42 0.11
N LEU A 232 -6.92 5.01 -1.09
CA LEU A 232 -7.40 5.87 -2.18
C LEU A 232 -8.92 5.81 -2.39
N GLY A 233 -9.70 5.23 -1.45
CA GLY A 233 -11.16 5.14 -1.54
C GLY A 233 -11.66 4.53 -2.87
N HIS A 234 -10.97 3.52 -3.39
CA HIS A 234 -11.23 2.92 -4.71
C HIS A 234 -11.23 3.96 -5.86
N GLY A 235 -10.52 5.08 -5.69
CA GLY A 235 -10.36 6.12 -6.71
C GLY A 235 -11.34 7.28 -6.60
N LYS A 236 -12.31 7.26 -5.69
CA LYS A 236 -13.24 8.38 -5.48
C LYS A 236 -12.55 9.61 -4.89
N ASP A 237 -11.62 9.39 -3.97
CA ASP A 237 -10.96 10.46 -3.21
C ASP A 237 -10.04 11.32 -4.07
N ILE A 238 -9.40 10.72 -5.08
CA ILE A 238 -8.47 11.43 -5.96
C ILE A 238 -9.15 12.45 -6.89
N GLU A 239 -10.46 12.41 -7.02
CA GLU A 239 -11.26 13.36 -7.80
C GLU A 239 -11.81 14.52 -6.95
N SER A 240 -11.61 14.48 -5.62
CA SER A 240 -12.09 15.51 -4.72
C SER A 240 -11.36 16.83 -4.93
N GLU A 241 -12.10 17.94 -4.88
CA GLU A 241 -11.56 19.27 -5.20
C GLU A 241 -10.32 19.62 -4.36
N PRO A 242 -10.29 19.47 -3.01
CA PRO A 242 -9.10 19.77 -2.21
C PRO A 242 -7.86 18.94 -2.62
N VAL A 243 -8.09 17.67 -2.99
CA VAL A 243 -7.01 16.76 -3.42
C VAL A 243 -6.45 17.20 -4.79
N VAL A 244 -7.32 17.54 -5.73
CA VAL A 244 -6.92 18.03 -7.06
C VAL A 244 -6.21 19.38 -6.96
N ALA A 245 -6.67 20.27 -6.11
CA ALA A 245 -6.05 21.58 -5.88
C ALA A 245 -4.63 21.43 -5.29
N ALA A 246 -4.46 20.59 -4.27
CA ALA A 246 -3.15 20.29 -3.69
C ALA A 246 -2.21 19.61 -4.69
N ALA A 247 -2.70 18.65 -5.49
CA ALA A 247 -1.92 17.99 -6.53
C ALA A 247 -1.33 19.00 -7.53
N LYS A 248 -2.13 19.95 -7.94
CA LYS A 248 -1.69 21.03 -8.83
C LYS A 248 -0.68 21.98 -8.17
N ALA A 249 -0.87 22.30 -6.89
CA ALA A 249 0.03 23.20 -6.16
C ALA A 249 1.43 22.62 -5.97
N HIS A 250 1.51 21.28 -5.78
CA HIS A 250 2.77 20.56 -5.55
C HIS A 250 3.35 19.88 -6.80
N ASP A 251 2.72 20.01 -7.98
CA ASP A 251 3.11 19.35 -9.23
C ASP A 251 3.24 17.80 -9.08
N VAL A 252 2.28 17.20 -8.38
CA VAL A 252 2.20 15.76 -8.13
C VAL A 252 0.85 15.20 -8.55
N THR A 253 0.70 13.88 -8.55
CA THR A 253 -0.59 13.26 -8.84
C THR A 253 -1.55 13.34 -7.65
N PRO A 254 -2.88 13.39 -7.87
CA PRO A 254 -3.86 13.32 -6.80
C PRO A 254 -3.71 12.09 -5.89
N ALA A 255 -3.29 10.95 -6.45
CA ALA A 255 -3.00 9.74 -5.67
C ALA A 255 -1.84 9.98 -4.68
N GLN A 256 -0.76 10.65 -5.09
CA GLN A 256 0.34 11.00 -4.19
C GLN A 256 -0.11 11.93 -3.07
N VAL A 257 -0.99 12.89 -3.35
CA VAL A 257 -1.56 13.78 -2.32
C VAL A 257 -2.27 12.97 -1.23
N VAL A 258 -3.16 12.06 -1.62
CA VAL A 258 -3.88 11.22 -0.64
C VAL A 258 -2.93 10.33 0.15
N LEU A 259 -1.95 9.69 -0.52
CA LEU A 259 -0.97 8.84 0.16
C LEU A 259 -0.06 9.66 1.10
N ARG A 260 0.31 10.90 0.71
CA ARG A 260 1.07 11.82 1.57
C ARG A 260 0.26 12.27 2.78
N TRP A 261 -1.03 12.58 2.61
CA TRP A 261 -1.93 12.88 3.72
C TRP A 261 -1.91 11.79 4.79
N HIS A 262 -1.91 10.50 4.37
CA HIS A 262 -1.75 9.41 5.33
C HIS A 262 -0.39 9.41 6.03
N THR A 263 0.69 9.40 5.24
CA THR A 263 2.04 9.22 5.80
C THR A 263 2.49 10.40 6.63
N GLN A 264 2.09 11.61 6.27
CA GLN A 264 2.40 12.83 7.02
C GLN A 264 1.69 12.88 8.38
N GLU A 265 0.54 12.25 8.52
CA GLU A 265 -0.16 12.07 9.80
C GLU A 265 0.25 10.78 10.53
N GLY A 266 1.34 10.14 10.13
CA GLY A 266 1.91 8.99 10.82
C GLY A 266 1.19 7.67 10.60
N ARG A 267 0.33 7.55 9.58
CA ARG A 267 -0.31 6.29 9.21
C ARG A 267 0.58 5.47 8.28
N ILE A 268 0.51 4.15 8.41
CA ILE A 268 1.04 3.18 7.44
C ILE A 268 0.00 3.01 6.35
N ILE A 269 0.44 2.79 5.11
CA ILE A 269 -0.45 2.61 3.94
C ILE A 269 -0.03 1.39 3.13
N ILE A 270 -1.03 0.70 2.55
CA ILE A 270 -0.82 -0.50 1.72
C ILE A 270 -1.59 -0.39 0.39
N PRO A 271 -1.28 0.62 -0.43
CA PRO A 271 -1.92 0.74 -1.74
C PRO A 271 -1.59 -0.49 -2.61
N LYS A 272 -2.59 -0.95 -3.38
CA LYS A 272 -2.46 -2.04 -4.33
C LYS A 272 -2.44 -1.52 -5.76
N SER A 273 -1.54 -2.06 -6.58
CA SER A 273 -1.55 -1.86 -8.03
C SER A 273 -0.99 -3.08 -8.77
N LYS A 274 -1.46 -3.33 -9.98
CA LYS A 274 -0.85 -4.28 -10.93
C LYS A 274 -0.06 -3.55 -12.05
N HIS A 275 0.08 -2.23 -11.96
CA HIS A 275 0.74 -1.39 -12.94
C HIS A 275 2.02 -0.81 -12.33
N VAL A 276 3.15 -1.14 -12.91
CA VAL A 276 4.50 -0.73 -12.47
C VAL A 276 4.61 0.78 -12.27
N GLU A 277 4.11 1.58 -13.21
CA GLU A 277 4.17 3.05 -13.11
C GLU A 277 3.37 3.57 -11.90
N ARG A 278 2.21 3.00 -11.61
CA ARG A 278 1.44 3.37 -10.41
C ARG A 278 2.15 2.94 -9.13
N MET A 279 2.84 1.79 -9.12
CA MET A 279 3.65 1.36 -7.99
C MET A 279 4.77 2.38 -7.70
N ARG A 280 5.49 2.85 -8.74
CA ARG A 280 6.54 3.89 -8.62
C ARG A 280 5.97 5.19 -8.07
N VAL A 281 4.87 5.68 -8.65
CA VAL A 281 4.19 6.90 -8.21
C VAL A 281 3.74 6.80 -6.76
N ASN A 282 3.17 5.66 -6.35
CA ASN A 282 2.72 5.45 -4.98
C ASN A 282 3.90 5.44 -3.99
N LEU A 283 5.02 4.80 -4.34
CA LEU A 283 6.19 4.76 -3.47
C LEU A 283 6.83 6.14 -3.29
N ALA A 284 6.81 6.98 -4.33
CA ALA A 284 7.33 8.34 -4.30
C ALA A 284 6.36 9.37 -3.70
N SER A 285 5.33 8.94 -2.95
CA SER A 285 4.33 9.85 -2.36
C SER A 285 4.82 10.62 -1.13
N SER A 286 6.02 10.35 -0.64
CA SER A 286 6.60 11.02 0.54
C SER A 286 7.60 12.13 0.21
N ASP A 287 7.79 12.47 -1.07
CA ASP A 287 8.85 13.39 -1.50
C ASP A 287 8.45 14.89 -1.38
N PHE A 288 7.30 15.20 -0.83
CA PHE A 288 6.78 16.54 -0.59
C PHE A 288 5.95 16.61 0.69
N ASP A 289 5.66 17.83 1.17
CA ASP A 289 4.83 18.05 2.36
C ASP A 289 3.56 18.81 2.00
N LEU A 290 2.42 18.34 2.54
CA LEU A 290 1.16 19.09 2.54
C LEU A 290 1.17 20.16 3.63
N THR A 291 0.62 21.33 3.33
CA THR A 291 0.40 22.37 4.32
C THR A 291 -0.71 21.98 5.31
N SER A 292 -0.73 22.61 6.48
CA SER A 292 -1.81 22.38 7.47
C SER A 292 -3.19 22.72 6.92
N ALA A 293 -3.29 23.68 5.99
CA ALA A 293 -4.55 24.05 5.36
C ALA A 293 -5.03 22.97 4.39
N GLU A 294 -4.12 22.36 3.62
CA GLU A 294 -4.43 21.26 2.71
C GLU A 294 -4.84 20.00 3.49
N LEU A 295 -4.11 19.67 4.57
CA LEU A 295 -4.47 18.55 5.46
C LEU A 295 -5.90 18.75 6.01
N ALA A 296 -6.20 19.94 6.55
CA ALA A 296 -7.53 20.25 7.08
C ALA A 296 -8.63 20.22 6.02
N ALA A 297 -8.33 20.64 4.78
CA ALA A 297 -9.29 20.61 3.68
C ALA A 297 -9.58 19.16 3.23
N ILE A 298 -8.57 18.28 3.27
CA ILE A 298 -8.75 16.86 3.00
C ILE A 298 -9.51 16.18 4.13
N ASP A 299 -9.19 16.48 5.40
CA ASP A 299 -9.92 15.94 6.56
C ASP A 299 -11.42 16.32 6.56
N ALA A 300 -11.75 17.48 6.01
CA ALA A 300 -13.15 17.95 5.90
C ALA A 300 -13.99 17.18 4.87
N LEU A 301 -13.40 16.26 4.09
CA LEU A 301 -14.12 15.37 3.17
C LEU A 301 -14.83 14.21 3.88
N ASP A 302 -14.56 13.98 5.16
CA ASP A 302 -15.07 12.83 5.93
C ASP A 302 -16.59 12.69 5.86
N ASP A 303 -17.05 11.53 5.45
CA ASP A 303 -18.45 11.10 5.47
C ASP A 303 -18.51 9.68 6.09
N PRO A 304 -19.11 9.52 7.28
CA PRO A 304 -19.17 8.22 7.96
C PRO A 304 -19.95 7.14 7.19
N HIS A 305 -20.59 7.49 6.07
CA HIS A 305 -21.35 6.57 5.21
C HIS A 305 -20.64 6.24 3.89
N ASP A 306 -19.44 6.76 3.63
CA ASP A 306 -18.71 6.53 2.37
C ASP A 306 -17.66 5.41 2.48
N ASN A 307 -17.88 4.44 3.39
CA ASN A 307 -17.07 3.25 3.48
C ASN A 307 -17.18 2.39 2.20
N VAL A 308 -16.07 1.74 1.81
CA VAL A 308 -16.02 0.82 0.65
C VAL A 308 -15.95 -0.64 1.07
N SER A 309 -15.74 -0.93 2.34
CA SER A 309 -15.72 -2.27 2.91
C SER A 309 -16.93 -2.54 3.83
N ALA A 310 -17.03 -3.75 4.34
CA ALA A 310 -18.09 -4.14 5.26
C ALA A 310 -17.95 -3.45 6.63
N ASP A 311 -19.07 -3.25 7.33
CA ASP A 311 -19.08 -2.76 8.71
C ASP A 311 -18.51 -3.81 9.69
N PRO A 312 -17.41 -3.49 10.41
CA PRO A 312 -16.81 -4.41 11.37
C PRO A 312 -17.72 -4.84 12.54
N ALA A 313 -18.75 -4.05 12.86
CA ALA A 313 -19.68 -4.39 13.93
C ALA A 313 -20.60 -5.55 13.55
N THR A 314 -20.90 -5.69 12.27
CA THR A 314 -21.90 -6.64 11.75
C THR A 314 -21.33 -7.70 10.81
N PHE A 315 -20.03 -7.62 10.50
CA PHE A 315 -19.39 -8.53 9.56
C PHE A 315 -19.39 -9.98 10.07
N MET A 316 -20.07 -10.87 9.35
CA MET A 316 -20.31 -12.27 9.73
C MET A 316 -19.71 -13.29 8.76
N HIS A 317 -18.93 -12.82 7.76
CA HIS A 317 -18.35 -13.70 6.75
C HIS A 317 -17.20 -14.53 7.33
N SER A 318 -17.24 -15.86 7.16
CA SER A 318 -16.23 -16.78 7.73
C SER A 318 -14.87 -16.69 7.02
N GLN A 319 -14.83 -16.15 5.80
CA GLN A 319 -13.66 -16.13 4.91
C GLN A 319 -13.16 -17.55 4.54
N SER A 320 -14.02 -18.56 4.64
CA SER A 320 -13.69 -19.90 4.16
C SER A 320 -13.63 -19.93 2.62
N TRP A 321 -12.87 -20.88 2.08
CA TRP A 321 -12.81 -21.09 0.62
C TRP A 321 -14.20 -21.30 0.00
N ALA A 322 -15.07 -22.06 0.66
CA ALA A 322 -16.43 -22.31 0.21
C ALA A 322 -17.26 -21.02 0.09
N ASP A 323 -17.11 -20.08 1.04
CA ASP A 323 -17.85 -18.82 1.05
C ASP A 323 -17.42 -17.88 -0.08
N GLN A 324 -16.15 -17.88 -0.46
CA GLN A 324 -15.64 -17.03 -1.53
C GLN A 324 -16.09 -17.50 -2.92
N HIS A 325 -16.21 -18.81 -3.13
CA HIS A 325 -16.61 -19.38 -4.43
C HIS A 325 -18.13 -19.34 -4.68
N VAL A 326 -18.94 -19.26 -3.63
CA VAL A 326 -20.41 -19.14 -3.73
C VAL A 326 -20.86 -17.71 -4.08
N ARG A 327 -20.07 -16.69 -3.80
CA ARG A 327 -20.49 -15.28 -3.91
C ARG A 327 -19.84 -14.50 -5.05
N GLY A 328 -19.04 -15.13 -5.91
CA GLY A 328 -18.43 -14.48 -7.07
C GLY A 328 -17.88 -13.10 -6.74
N ASN A 329 -16.64 -13.04 -6.30
CA ASN A 329 -15.84 -11.83 -6.07
C ASN A 329 -16.46 -10.77 -5.15
N ILE A 330 -16.11 -10.79 -3.88
CA ILE A 330 -16.21 -9.60 -3.05
C ILE A 330 -14.97 -8.74 -3.28
#